data_444423d37b971d23ba04025565c8385a
#
_entry.id   444423d37b971d23ba04025565c8385a
#
_cell.length_a   1.000
_cell.length_b   1.000
_cell.length_c   1.000
_cell.angle_alpha   90.00
_cell.angle_beta   90.00
_cell.angle_gamma   90.00
#
_symmetry.space_group_name_H-M   'P 1'
#
loop_
_entity.id
_entity.type
_entity.pdbx_description
1 polymer ?
#
loop_
_entity_poly.entity_id
_entity_poly.type
_entity_poly.pdbx_seq_one_letter_code
_entity_poly.pdbx_strand_id
1 'polypeptide(L)'
;MINFDSAGILKSRQPKAMHSLSTAHNRSHLIAHARELVIDGRLDVPTDIAPWLTRSWKQCSDIGMRPNDVVELEPLSHSQVIAVTEQSHQLISAARPAMHDLSVAVGDARYFVVLTDHKGVAVEVGGEAISHDKRAQTIARVGVDLSKNVAGTSAISGALAEMQPVWVHGGEHFFDVFSALSCAGAPIIGPHGLCVGMLNLTGIEIPERAGLKHMVAHYVQRIENTMTINCPHALLLHLTWPGQMPGGDADGLVALDHDGYVMGANSSAWKMIAQTPRGERIHANDLFAESSDTLFDLSSRFDNQTNIATWCGMQLFVTAFRAGQRPHFIPVASFSSGAKQPRLRDMEAVMIKQAVAEAKGNVAAAAKRLGVSRATLYRKLG
;
A
#
# COMPACT_ATOMS: atom_id res chain seq x y z
N MET A 1 13.08 22.58 -33.07
CA MET A 1 14.35 22.75 -33.82
C MET A 1 14.58 21.50 -34.65
N ILE A 2 14.57 21.66 -35.97
CA ILE A 2 14.82 20.58 -36.92
C ILE A 2 16.35 20.55 -37.12
N ASN A 3 16.99 19.43 -36.76
CA ASN A 3 18.43 19.27 -36.98
C ASN A 3 18.65 18.53 -38.32
N PHE A 4 19.39 19.16 -39.21
CA PHE A 4 19.90 18.56 -40.44
C PHE A 4 21.38 18.15 -40.20
N ASP A 5 21.76 17.00 -40.80
CA ASP A 5 23.18 16.66 -40.86
C ASP A 5 23.83 17.29 -42.14
N SER A 6 25.13 17.22 -42.23
CA SER A 6 25.94 17.85 -43.32
C SER A 6 25.68 17.31 -44.71
N ALA A 7 24.71 16.37 -44.90
CA ALA A 7 24.37 15.77 -46.21
C ALA A 7 22.90 16.02 -46.60
N GLY A 8 22.10 16.78 -45.80
CA GLY A 8 20.72 17.18 -46.15
C GLY A 8 19.67 16.05 -46.12
N ILE A 9 19.97 14.93 -45.50
CA ILE A 9 19.03 13.77 -45.42
C ILE A 9 18.17 13.83 -44.18
N LEU A 10 16.86 13.89 -44.34
CA LEU A 10 15.87 13.80 -43.27
C LEU A 10 15.94 12.41 -42.60
N LYS A 11 16.51 12.32 -41.40
CA LYS A 11 16.37 11.10 -40.60
C LYS A 11 14.98 11.03 -40.00
N SER A 12 14.17 10.12 -40.52
CA SER A 12 12.88 9.78 -39.93
C SER A 12 13.11 9.27 -38.50
N ARG A 13 12.57 9.99 -37.49
CA ARG A 13 12.42 9.43 -36.15
C ARG A 13 11.47 8.23 -36.28
N GLN A 14 11.98 7.01 -36.17
CA GLN A 14 11.13 5.86 -35.90
C GLN A 14 10.39 6.12 -34.57
N PRO A 15 9.08 5.94 -34.53
CA PRO A 15 8.30 6.23 -33.33
C PRO A 15 8.70 5.22 -32.22
N LYS A 16 8.90 5.74 -31.00
CA LYS A 16 9.17 4.95 -29.77
C LYS A 16 8.17 3.80 -29.56
N ALA A 17 7.00 3.84 -30.18
CA ALA A 17 5.98 2.81 -30.13
C ALA A 17 6.39 1.50 -30.81
N MET A 18 7.17 1.53 -31.89
CA MET A 18 7.61 0.29 -32.58
C MET A 18 8.68 -0.48 -31.79
N HIS A 19 9.53 0.22 -31.01
CA HIS A 19 10.51 -0.46 -30.15
C HIS A 19 9.85 -1.14 -28.94
N SER A 20 8.79 -0.55 -28.37
CA SER A 20 8.06 -1.13 -27.24
C SER A 20 7.25 -2.37 -27.62
N LEU A 21 6.66 -2.41 -28.82
CA LEU A 21 5.93 -3.58 -29.31
C LEU A 21 6.86 -4.77 -29.59
N SER A 22 8.06 -4.51 -30.12
CA SER A 22 9.09 -5.56 -30.34
C SER A 22 9.60 -6.18 -29.04
N THR A 23 9.82 -5.36 -28.01
CA THR A 23 10.30 -5.84 -26.70
C THR A 23 9.21 -6.61 -25.94
N ALA A 24 7.96 -6.17 -25.98
CA ALA A 24 6.83 -6.87 -25.34
C ALA A 24 6.57 -8.23 -26.01
N HIS A 25 6.65 -8.31 -27.33
CA HIS A 25 6.49 -9.57 -28.07
C HIS A 25 7.59 -10.57 -27.73
N ASN A 26 8.85 -10.11 -27.70
CA ASN A 26 9.98 -10.95 -27.29
C ASN A 26 9.84 -11.45 -25.83
N ARG A 27 9.33 -10.61 -24.91
CA ARG A 27 9.10 -11.02 -23.53
C ARG A 27 8.01 -12.08 -23.40
N SER A 28 6.89 -11.96 -24.10
CA SER A 28 5.82 -12.95 -24.10
C SER A 28 6.29 -14.32 -24.58
N HIS A 29 7.11 -14.38 -25.64
CA HIS A 29 7.71 -15.62 -26.11
C HIS A 29 8.69 -16.23 -25.10
N LEU A 30 9.52 -15.39 -24.47
CA LEU A 30 10.46 -15.84 -23.43
C LEU A 30 9.72 -16.47 -22.25
N ILE A 31 8.61 -15.83 -21.80
CA ILE A 31 7.79 -16.32 -20.69
C ILE A 31 7.12 -17.64 -21.06
N ALA A 32 6.50 -17.74 -22.22
CA ALA A 32 5.84 -18.96 -22.69
C ALA A 32 6.85 -20.13 -22.75
N HIS A 33 8.02 -19.91 -23.36
CA HIS A 33 9.08 -20.91 -23.43
C HIS A 33 9.60 -21.31 -22.04
N ALA A 34 9.85 -20.35 -21.16
CA ALA A 34 10.31 -20.64 -19.79
C ALA A 34 9.26 -21.46 -18.99
N ARG A 35 7.97 -21.14 -19.16
CA ARG A 35 6.87 -21.89 -18.52
C ARG A 35 6.81 -23.34 -19.01
N GLU A 36 6.94 -23.58 -20.30
CA GLU A 36 7.02 -24.93 -20.89
C GLU A 36 8.20 -25.70 -20.32
N LEU A 37 9.42 -25.11 -20.29
CA LEU A 37 10.60 -25.78 -19.74
C LEU A 37 10.39 -26.20 -18.27
N VAL A 38 9.78 -25.33 -17.45
CA VAL A 38 9.50 -25.62 -16.04
C VAL A 38 8.49 -26.77 -15.91
N ILE A 39 7.42 -26.77 -16.70
CA ILE A 39 6.37 -27.80 -16.69
C ILE A 39 6.94 -29.16 -17.15
N ASP A 40 7.84 -29.14 -18.12
CA ASP A 40 8.53 -30.36 -18.62
C ASP A 40 9.64 -30.86 -17.68
N GLY A 41 9.86 -30.17 -16.54
CA GLY A 41 10.90 -30.53 -15.55
C GLY A 41 12.32 -30.22 -15.99
N ARG A 42 12.52 -29.36 -16.99
CA ARG A 42 13.85 -28.96 -17.48
C ARG A 42 14.48 -27.90 -16.59
N LEU A 43 15.81 -27.90 -16.51
CA LEU A 43 16.56 -27.02 -15.61
C LEU A 43 17.16 -25.80 -16.32
N ASP A 44 17.11 -25.74 -17.63
CA ASP A 44 17.69 -24.67 -18.47
C ASP A 44 16.75 -23.47 -18.66
N VAL A 45 16.12 -23.03 -17.55
CA VAL A 45 15.20 -21.89 -17.54
C VAL A 45 15.97 -20.57 -17.71
N PRO A 46 15.53 -19.62 -18.57
CA PRO A 46 16.17 -18.33 -18.71
C PRO A 46 16.27 -17.56 -17.39
N THR A 47 17.44 -16.93 -17.14
CA THR A 47 17.72 -16.20 -15.89
C THR A 47 16.95 -14.88 -15.76
N ASP A 48 16.34 -14.40 -16.84
CA ASP A 48 15.54 -13.16 -16.86
C ASP A 48 14.15 -13.32 -16.25
N ILE A 49 13.76 -14.56 -15.90
CA ILE A 49 12.49 -14.86 -15.21
C ILE A 49 12.70 -14.79 -13.71
N ALA A 50 11.80 -14.10 -12.99
CA ALA A 50 11.88 -14.01 -11.55
C ALA A 50 11.85 -15.39 -10.89
N PRO A 51 12.79 -15.76 -10.00
CA PRO A 51 12.91 -17.11 -9.44
C PRO A 51 11.65 -17.59 -8.70
N TRP A 52 10.89 -16.68 -8.08
CA TRP A 52 9.65 -17.04 -7.41
C TRP A 52 8.59 -17.55 -8.41
N LEU A 53 8.59 -17.00 -9.63
CA LEU A 53 7.61 -17.35 -10.67
C LEU A 53 7.84 -18.79 -11.15
N THR A 54 9.09 -19.14 -11.43
CA THR A 54 9.46 -20.50 -11.83
C THR A 54 9.18 -21.52 -10.73
N ARG A 55 9.47 -21.17 -9.45
CA ARG A 55 9.09 -22.00 -8.31
C ARG A 55 7.58 -22.19 -8.23
N SER A 56 6.81 -21.12 -8.46
CA SER A 56 5.35 -21.16 -8.40
C SER A 56 4.76 -22.03 -9.51
N TRP A 57 5.24 -21.91 -10.76
CA TRP A 57 4.81 -22.76 -11.87
C TRP A 57 5.12 -24.24 -11.61
N LYS A 58 6.34 -24.53 -11.12
CA LYS A 58 6.70 -25.88 -10.76
C LYS A 58 5.77 -26.48 -9.71
N GLN A 59 5.46 -25.74 -8.65
CA GLN A 59 4.55 -26.19 -7.61
C GLN A 59 3.14 -26.46 -8.15
N CYS A 60 2.63 -25.62 -9.09
CA CYS A 60 1.35 -25.90 -9.75
C CYS A 60 1.41 -27.20 -10.58
N SER A 61 2.48 -27.41 -11.33
CA SER A 61 2.69 -28.64 -12.10
C SER A 61 2.83 -29.87 -11.21
N ASP A 62 3.59 -29.77 -10.10
CA ASP A 62 3.81 -30.86 -9.14
C ASP A 62 2.53 -31.36 -8.46
N ILE A 63 1.52 -30.49 -8.28
CA ILE A 63 0.18 -30.87 -7.77
C ILE A 63 -0.80 -31.30 -8.87
N GLY A 64 -0.31 -31.44 -10.12
CA GLY A 64 -1.07 -31.98 -11.24
C GLY A 64 -1.85 -30.97 -12.07
N MET A 65 -1.71 -29.65 -11.81
CA MET A 65 -2.34 -28.61 -12.65
C MET A 65 -1.69 -28.55 -14.04
N ARG A 66 -2.49 -28.17 -15.03
CA ARG A 66 -2.05 -27.92 -16.41
C ARG A 66 -2.49 -26.53 -16.87
N PRO A 67 -1.72 -25.82 -17.70
CA PRO A 67 -2.05 -24.47 -18.16
C PRO A 67 -3.42 -24.34 -18.83
N ASN A 68 -3.86 -25.39 -19.51
CA ASN A 68 -5.13 -25.44 -20.24
C ASN A 68 -6.30 -26.02 -19.47
N ASP A 69 -6.14 -26.29 -18.18
CA ASP A 69 -7.25 -26.77 -17.32
C ASP A 69 -8.34 -25.70 -17.23
N VAL A 70 -9.57 -26.17 -17.08
CA VAL A 70 -10.72 -25.32 -16.81
C VAL A 70 -10.67 -24.87 -15.35
N VAL A 71 -10.62 -23.58 -15.11
CA VAL A 71 -10.60 -23.01 -13.76
C VAL A 71 -12.03 -22.66 -13.35
N GLU A 72 -12.56 -23.38 -12.37
CA GLU A 72 -13.88 -23.10 -11.80
C GLU A 72 -13.72 -22.19 -10.60
N LEU A 73 -14.16 -20.94 -10.73
CA LEU A 73 -14.13 -19.93 -9.65
C LEU A 73 -15.49 -19.84 -8.98
N GLU A 74 -15.88 -20.91 -8.29
CA GLU A 74 -17.12 -20.93 -7.53
C GLU A 74 -16.95 -20.24 -6.17
N PRO A 75 -17.90 -19.36 -5.76
CA PRO A 75 -17.86 -18.78 -4.44
C PRO A 75 -18.17 -19.85 -3.38
N LEU A 76 -17.62 -19.67 -2.20
CA LEU A 76 -17.93 -20.45 -1.01
C LEU A 76 -19.45 -20.45 -0.75
N SER A 77 -19.93 -21.42 0.04
CA SER A 77 -21.33 -21.43 0.49
C SER A 77 -21.70 -20.14 1.22
N HIS A 78 -22.96 -19.76 1.21
CA HIS A 78 -23.44 -18.52 1.85
C HIS A 78 -23.01 -18.40 3.32
N SER A 79 -23.09 -19.47 4.10
CA SER A 79 -22.64 -19.48 5.50
C SER A 79 -21.14 -19.27 5.65
N GLN A 80 -20.33 -19.83 4.75
CA GLN A 80 -18.88 -19.64 4.75
C GLN A 80 -18.51 -18.19 4.32
N VAL A 81 -19.23 -17.61 3.37
CA VAL A 81 -19.04 -16.20 2.97
C VAL A 81 -19.31 -15.27 4.15
N ILE A 82 -20.41 -15.48 4.89
CA ILE A 82 -20.70 -14.71 6.10
C ILE A 82 -19.55 -14.83 7.09
N ALA A 83 -19.14 -16.06 7.41
CA ALA A 83 -18.07 -16.30 8.40
C ALA A 83 -16.75 -15.64 8.02
N VAL A 84 -16.28 -15.75 6.76
CA VAL A 84 -15.03 -15.14 6.32
C VAL A 84 -15.11 -13.61 6.29
N THR A 85 -16.26 -13.05 5.94
CA THR A 85 -16.50 -11.60 5.94
C THR A 85 -16.52 -11.04 7.36
N GLU A 86 -17.15 -11.72 8.31
CA GLU A 86 -17.14 -11.35 9.72
C GLU A 86 -15.73 -11.41 10.32
N GLN A 87 -14.99 -12.49 10.06
CA GLN A 87 -13.58 -12.61 10.49
C GLN A 87 -12.69 -11.51 9.90
N SER A 88 -12.99 -11.06 8.69
CA SER A 88 -12.23 -10.03 7.98
C SER A 88 -12.76 -8.61 8.19
N HIS A 89 -13.76 -8.40 9.07
CA HIS A 89 -14.44 -7.13 9.23
C HIS A 89 -13.50 -5.94 9.47
N GLN A 90 -12.51 -6.09 10.34
CA GLN A 90 -11.52 -5.03 10.62
C GLN A 90 -10.69 -4.68 9.38
N LEU A 91 -10.24 -5.71 8.65
CA LEU A 91 -9.50 -5.54 7.39
C LEU A 91 -10.36 -4.83 6.35
N ILE A 92 -11.59 -5.29 6.12
CA ILE A 92 -12.53 -4.72 5.15
C ILE A 92 -12.80 -3.23 5.48
N SER A 93 -13.10 -2.94 6.75
CA SER A 93 -13.37 -1.57 7.21
C SER A 93 -12.18 -0.64 6.97
N ALA A 94 -10.95 -1.09 7.24
CA ALA A 94 -9.73 -0.32 7.02
C ALA A 94 -9.39 -0.17 5.52
N ALA A 95 -9.74 -1.17 4.70
CA ALA A 95 -9.36 -1.21 3.29
C ALA A 95 -10.29 -0.40 2.38
N ARG A 96 -11.58 -0.28 2.69
CA ARG A 96 -12.57 0.37 1.81
C ARG A 96 -12.17 1.75 1.29
N PRO A 97 -11.70 2.71 2.12
CA PRO A 97 -11.28 4.01 1.63
C PRO A 97 -10.10 3.92 0.66
N ALA A 98 -9.10 3.09 0.99
CA ALA A 98 -7.92 2.90 0.15
C ALA A 98 -8.26 2.21 -1.19
N MET A 99 -9.18 1.24 -1.19
CA MET A 99 -9.67 0.57 -2.40
C MET A 99 -10.42 1.54 -3.31
N HIS A 100 -11.27 2.41 -2.73
CA HIS A 100 -11.95 3.45 -3.48
C HIS A 100 -10.95 4.40 -4.15
N ASP A 101 -10.01 4.94 -3.37
CA ASP A 101 -8.99 5.87 -3.87
C ASP A 101 -8.09 5.22 -4.94
N LEU A 102 -7.73 3.94 -4.77
CA LEU A 102 -6.99 3.17 -5.77
C LEU A 102 -7.78 3.05 -7.08
N SER A 103 -9.07 2.75 -7.00
CA SER A 103 -9.94 2.65 -8.18
C SER A 103 -10.03 3.99 -8.91
N VAL A 104 -10.16 5.10 -8.18
CA VAL A 104 -10.15 6.47 -8.75
C VAL A 104 -8.79 6.81 -9.37
N ALA A 105 -7.68 6.47 -8.69
CA ALA A 105 -6.33 6.79 -9.16
C ALA A 105 -5.96 6.06 -10.45
N VAL A 106 -6.49 4.86 -10.69
CA VAL A 106 -6.28 4.11 -11.93
C VAL A 106 -7.04 4.75 -13.10
N GLY A 107 -8.25 5.30 -12.86
CA GLY A 107 -9.03 6.07 -13.84
C GLY A 107 -9.37 5.35 -15.14
N ASP A 108 -9.33 4.02 -15.19
CA ASP A 108 -9.59 3.21 -16.38
C ASP A 108 -10.60 2.11 -16.06
N ALA A 109 -11.70 2.08 -16.78
CA ALA A 109 -12.80 1.12 -16.60
C ALA A 109 -12.41 -0.36 -16.80
N ARG A 110 -11.19 -0.65 -17.27
CA ARG A 110 -10.68 -2.02 -17.42
C ARG A 110 -10.04 -2.58 -16.15
N TYR A 111 -10.00 -1.81 -15.06
CA TYR A 111 -9.43 -2.26 -13.80
C TYR A 111 -10.50 -2.60 -12.76
N PHE A 112 -10.16 -3.56 -11.93
CA PHE A 112 -10.91 -3.88 -10.71
C PHE A 112 -9.95 -4.23 -9.57
N VAL A 113 -10.44 -4.08 -8.36
CA VAL A 113 -9.68 -4.32 -7.12
C VAL A 113 -10.33 -5.46 -6.35
N VAL A 114 -9.52 -6.35 -5.83
CA VAL A 114 -9.94 -7.45 -4.97
C VAL A 114 -9.15 -7.40 -3.67
N LEU A 115 -9.84 -7.41 -2.54
CA LEU A 115 -9.27 -7.65 -1.22
C LEU A 115 -9.52 -9.11 -0.86
N THR A 116 -8.48 -9.82 -0.45
CA THR A 116 -8.62 -11.19 0.05
C THR A 116 -8.24 -11.28 1.52
N ASP A 117 -8.68 -12.34 2.17
CA ASP A 117 -8.12 -12.77 3.45
C ASP A 117 -6.70 -13.36 3.26
N HIS A 118 -6.09 -13.80 4.35
CA HIS A 118 -4.76 -14.43 4.34
C HIS A 118 -4.69 -15.79 3.63
N LYS A 119 -5.84 -16.39 3.30
CA LYS A 119 -5.93 -17.65 2.54
C LYS A 119 -6.11 -17.42 1.04
N GLY A 120 -6.42 -16.19 0.62
CA GLY A 120 -6.69 -15.84 -0.78
C GLY A 120 -8.16 -15.85 -1.14
N VAL A 121 -9.08 -15.94 -0.17
CA VAL A 121 -10.52 -15.84 -0.40
C VAL A 121 -10.91 -14.36 -0.51
N ALA A 122 -11.62 -13.99 -1.57
CA ALA A 122 -12.08 -12.62 -1.79
C ALA A 122 -13.12 -12.20 -0.73
N VAL A 123 -12.85 -11.09 -0.01
CA VAL A 123 -13.71 -10.57 1.06
C VAL A 123 -14.32 -9.21 0.74
N GLU A 124 -13.72 -8.45 -0.20
CA GLU A 124 -14.27 -7.19 -0.70
C GLU A 124 -13.79 -6.97 -2.14
N VAL A 125 -14.61 -6.33 -2.97
CA VAL A 125 -14.32 -6.07 -4.38
C VAL A 125 -14.73 -4.67 -4.78
N GLY A 126 -14.07 -4.09 -5.80
CA GLY A 126 -14.39 -2.76 -6.30
C GLY A 126 -13.84 -2.51 -7.71
N GLY A 127 -14.25 -1.40 -8.33
CA GLY A 127 -13.79 -0.99 -9.65
C GLY A 127 -14.84 -1.17 -10.75
N GLU A 128 -14.72 -0.35 -11.80
CA GLU A 128 -15.74 -0.28 -12.86
C GLU A 128 -15.76 -1.51 -13.77
N ALA A 129 -14.62 -2.20 -13.97
CA ALA A 129 -14.54 -3.39 -14.82
C ALA A 129 -15.56 -4.48 -14.44
N ILE A 130 -15.95 -4.56 -13.16
CA ILE A 130 -16.94 -5.55 -12.68
C ILE A 130 -18.28 -5.36 -13.38
N SER A 131 -18.66 -4.15 -13.73
CA SER A 131 -19.94 -3.85 -14.38
C SER A 131 -19.96 -4.16 -15.88
N HIS A 132 -18.79 -4.27 -16.53
CA HIS A 132 -18.66 -4.25 -17.99
C HIS A 132 -17.98 -5.49 -18.57
N ASP A 133 -17.19 -6.24 -17.81
CA ASP A 133 -16.44 -7.41 -18.29
C ASP A 133 -16.81 -8.68 -17.54
N LYS A 134 -17.21 -9.73 -18.28
CA LYS A 134 -17.61 -11.03 -17.70
C LYS A 134 -16.48 -11.70 -16.91
N ARG A 135 -15.21 -11.49 -17.32
CA ARG A 135 -14.04 -12.04 -16.60
C ARG A 135 -13.90 -11.38 -15.22
N ALA A 136 -14.06 -10.04 -15.18
CA ALA A 136 -14.11 -9.33 -13.90
C ALA A 136 -15.28 -9.81 -13.04
N GLN A 137 -16.48 -9.96 -13.61
CA GLN A 137 -17.65 -10.46 -12.90
C GLN A 137 -17.45 -11.87 -12.32
N THR A 138 -16.66 -12.71 -12.97
CA THR A 138 -16.35 -14.06 -12.50
C THR A 138 -15.33 -14.05 -11.38
N ILE A 139 -14.26 -13.25 -11.50
CA ILE A 139 -13.14 -13.21 -10.55
C ILE A 139 -13.47 -12.36 -9.33
N ALA A 140 -14.07 -11.18 -9.54
CA ALA A 140 -14.34 -10.18 -8.49
C ALA A 140 -15.70 -10.43 -7.82
N ARG A 141 -15.84 -11.57 -7.17
CA ARG A 141 -17.01 -11.92 -6.33
C ARG A 141 -16.55 -12.26 -4.93
N VAL A 142 -17.20 -11.70 -3.93
CA VAL A 142 -16.94 -12.05 -2.52
C VAL A 142 -17.20 -13.54 -2.31
N GLY A 143 -16.27 -14.20 -1.62
CA GLY A 143 -16.29 -15.63 -1.36
C GLY A 143 -15.59 -16.49 -2.40
N VAL A 144 -15.10 -15.93 -3.52
CA VAL A 144 -14.31 -16.70 -4.48
C VAL A 144 -12.93 -17.01 -3.90
N ASP A 145 -12.52 -18.28 -3.98
CA ASP A 145 -11.17 -18.72 -3.63
C ASP A 145 -10.23 -18.45 -4.80
N LEU A 146 -9.29 -17.52 -4.57
CA LEU A 146 -8.25 -17.13 -5.52
C LEU A 146 -6.85 -17.61 -5.05
N SER A 147 -6.84 -18.56 -4.12
CA SER A 147 -5.60 -19.19 -3.64
C SER A 147 -4.87 -19.91 -4.75
N LYS A 148 -3.62 -20.28 -4.45
CA LYS A 148 -2.78 -21.04 -5.38
C LYS A 148 -3.39 -22.36 -5.81
N ASN A 149 -4.12 -23.02 -4.92
CA ASN A 149 -4.72 -24.33 -5.19
C ASN A 149 -5.86 -24.26 -6.20
N VAL A 150 -6.46 -23.09 -6.41
CA VAL A 150 -7.58 -22.85 -7.35
C VAL A 150 -7.12 -22.03 -8.54
N ALA A 151 -6.51 -20.86 -8.28
CA ALA A 151 -6.12 -19.92 -9.33
C ALA A 151 -4.68 -20.10 -9.85
N GLY A 152 -3.93 -21.06 -9.31
CA GLY A 152 -2.54 -21.31 -9.68
C GLY A 152 -1.62 -20.13 -9.37
N THR A 153 -0.59 -19.93 -10.22
CA THR A 153 0.29 -18.77 -10.12
C THR A 153 -0.45 -17.51 -10.55
N SER A 154 -0.58 -16.58 -9.63
CA SER A 154 -1.24 -15.28 -9.80
C SER A 154 -0.54 -14.23 -8.91
N ALA A 155 -0.93 -12.95 -9.01
CA ALA A 155 -0.40 -11.94 -8.10
C ALA A 155 -0.87 -12.17 -6.65
N ILE A 156 -2.06 -12.77 -6.45
CA ILE A 156 -2.58 -13.13 -5.13
C ILE A 156 -1.70 -14.20 -4.49
N SER A 157 -1.55 -15.34 -5.18
CA SER A 157 -0.74 -16.45 -4.66
C SER A 157 0.74 -16.07 -4.50
N GLY A 158 1.28 -15.27 -5.42
CA GLY A 158 2.65 -14.78 -5.37
C GLY A 158 2.91 -13.83 -4.19
N ALA A 159 2.03 -12.85 -3.97
CA ALA A 159 2.19 -11.90 -2.86
C ALA A 159 2.08 -12.57 -1.49
N LEU A 160 1.16 -13.52 -1.34
CA LEU A 160 1.01 -14.30 -0.10
C LEU A 160 2.21 -15.25 0.15
N ALA A 161 2.79 -15.82 -0.91
CA ALA A 161 3.94 -16.72 -0.77
C ALA A 161 5.25 -15.99 -0.51
N GLU A 162 5.49 -14.88 -1.22
CA GLU A 162 6.74 -14.12 -1.15
C GLU A 162 6.72 -13.02 -0.07
N MET A 163 5.56 -12.73 0.51
CA MET A 163 5.33 -11.68 1.51
C MET A 163 5.86 -10.30 1.07
N GLN A 164 5.71 -10.00 -0.22
CA GLN A 164 6.14 -8.74 -0.84
C GLN A 164 5.26 -8.39 -2.04
N PRO A 165 5.26 -7.11 -2.48
CA PRO A 165 4.53 -6.70 -3.67
C PRO A 165 5.02 -7.41 -4.93
N VAL A 166 4.12 -8.02 -5.67
CA VAL A 166 4.40 -8.71 -6.94
C VAL A 166 3.56 -8.14 -8.08
N TRP A 167 4.02 -8.41 -9.29
CA TRP A 167 3.29 -8.11 -10.52
C TRP A 167 3.37 -9.33 -11.43
N VAL A 168 2.23 -9.72 -12.01
CA VAL A 168 2.05 -10.88 -12.89
C VAL A 168 1.29 -10.44 -14.11
N HIS A 169 1.81 -10.70 -15.30
CA HIS A 169 1.22 -10.23 -16.57
C HIS A 169 1.11 -11.35 -17.60
N GLY A 170 -0.06 -11.46 -18.20
CA GLY A 170 -0.25 -12.36 -19.33
C GLY A 170 0.10 -13.81 -19.02
N GLY A 171 1.01 -14.37 -19.82
CA GLY A 171 1.49 -15.75 -19.69
C GLY A 171 2.31 -16.06 -18.44
N GLU A 172 2.59 -15.08 -17.56
CA GLU A 172 3.16 -15.33 -16.25
C GLU A 172 2.16 -16.00 -15.29
N HIS A 173 0.85 -15.84 -15.52
CA HIS A 173 -0.17 -16.63 -14.85
C HIS A 173 0.01 -18.10 -15.24
N PHE A 174 -0.29 -19.02 -14.32
CA PHE A 174 -0.17 -20.44 -14.62
C PHE A 174 -1.21 -20.89 -15.66
N PHE A 175 -2.47 -20.50 -15.50
CA PHE A 175 -3.54 -20.89 -16.39
C PHE A 175 -3.69 -19.93 -17.59
N ASP A 176 -3.86 -20.50 -18.77
CA ASP A 176 -4.00 -19.75 -20.03
C ASP A 176 -5.25 -18.85 -20.04
N VAL A 177 -6.31 -19.23 -19.34
CA VAL A 177 -7.54 -18.42 -19.21
C VAL A 177 -7.28 -17.04 -18.57
N PHE A 178 -6.20 -16.90 -17.81
CA PHE A 178 -5.80 -15.63 -17.18
C PHE A 178 -4.79 -14.83 -18.01
N SER A 179 -4.43 -15.30 -19.21
CA SER A 179 -3.43 -14.63 -20.07
C SER A 179 -3.82 -13.22 -20.52
N ALA A 180 -5.09 -12.86 -20.47
CA ALA A 180 -5.57 -11.50 -20.74
C ALA A 180 -5.43 -10.54 -19.55
N LEU A 181 -5.01 -11.03 -18.38
CA LEU A 181 -4.94 -10.25 -17.14
C LEU A 181 -3.54 -9.70 -16.90
N SER A 182 -3.49 -8.56 -16.23
CA SER A 182 -2.29 -7.99 -15.61
C SER A 182 -2.61 -7.62 -14.18
N CYS A 183 -1.98 -8.32 -13.24
CA CYS A 183 -2.30 -8.26 -11.84
C CYS A 183 -1.13 -7.70 -11.03
N ALA A 184 -1.40 -6.76 -10.14
CA ALA A 184 -0.45 -6.29 -9.13
C ALA A 184 -1.04 -6.57 -7.75
N GLY A 185 -0.28 -7.26 -6.89
CA GLY A 185 -0.72 -7.65 -5.56
C GLY A 185 0.30 -7.32 -4.50
N ALA A 186 -0.16 -6.98 -3.28
CA ALA A 186 0.70 -6.77 -2.13
C ALA A 186 0.05 -7.32 -0.86
N PRO A 187 0.81 -8.02 0.01
CA PRO A 187 0.30 -8.55 1.27
C PRO A 187 0.03 -7.41 2.25
N ILE A 188 -0.99 -7.58 3.08
CA ILE A 188 -1.35 -6.64 4.15
C ILE A 188 -0.94 -7.27 5.48
N ILE A 189 -0.04 -6.60 6.18
CA ILE A 189 0.41 -7.01 7.50
C ILE A 189 -0.44 -6.31 8.54
N GLY A 190 -1.16 -7.09 9.32
CA GLY A 190 -1.95 -6.55 10.43
C GLY A 190 -1.09 -5.99 11.55
N PRO A 191 -1.72 -5.26 12.50
CA PRO A 191 -1.00 -4.57 13.58
C PRO A 191 -0.12 -5.49 14.46
N HIS A 192 -0.44 -6.78 14.50
CA HIS A 192 0.31 -7.79 15.26
C HIS A 192 1.43 -8.46 14.45
N GLY A 193 1.78 -7.94 13.26
CA GLY A 193 2.86 -8.44 12.42
C GLY A 193 2.52 -9.71 11.60
N LEU A 194 1.25 -10.13 11.59
CA LEU A 194 0.78 -11.27 10.83
C LEU A 194 0.14 -10.81 9.51
N CYS A 195 0.30 -11.59 8.44
CA CYS A 195 -0.44 -11.34 7.21
C CYS A 195 -1.93 -11.60 7.44
N VAL A 196 -2.75 -10.58 7.26
CA VAL A 196 -4.21 -10.64 7.44
C VAL A 196 -4.98 -10.73 6.12
N GLY A 197 -4.32 -10.46 5.01
CA GLY A 197 -4.90 -10.51 3.68
C GLY A 197 -3.97 -9.91 2.63
N MET A 198 -4.52 -9.62 1.47
CA MET A 198 -3.79 -8.92 0.42
C MET A 198 -4.71 -8.05 -0.43
N LEU A 199 -4.15 -6.99 -0.99
CA LEU A 199 -4.80 -6.13 -1.96
C LEU A 199 -4.29 -6.46 -3.36
N ASN A 200 -5.21 -6.69 -4.29
CA ASN A 200 -4.91 -6.99 -5.70
C ASN A 200 -5.61 -5.99 -6.63
N LEU A 201 -4.86 -5.43 -7.57
CA LEU A 201 -5.36 -4.65 -8.70
C LEU A 201 -5.19 -5.46 -9.97
N THR A 202 -6.28 -5.73 -10.67
CA THR A 202 -6.29 -6.47 -11.93
C THR A 202 -6.76 -5.57 -13.07
N GLY A 203 -5.99 -5.53 -14.15
CA GLY A 203 -6.35 -4.91 -15.42
C GLY A 203 -6.59 -5.97 -16.51
N ILE A 204 -7.59 -5.74 -17.36
CA ILE A 204 -7.99 -6.64 -18.43
C ILE A 204 -7.52 -6.07 -19.76
N GLU A 205 -6.75 -6.85 -20.52
CA GLU A 205 -6.21 -6.46 -21.84
C GLU A 205 -5.50 -5.12 -21.83
N ILE A 206 -4.71 -4.87 -20.78
CA ILE A 206 -3.93 -3.66 -20.61
C ILE A 206 -2.47 -3.89 -20.97
N PRO A 207 -1.73 -2.85 -21.39
CA PRO A 207 -0.30 -2.96 -21.61
C PRO A 207 0.47 -3.24 -20.32
N GLU A 208 1.67 -3.78 -20.44
CA GLU A 208 2.58 -4.02 -19.33
C GLU A 208 2.84 -2.75 -18.51
N ARG A 209 2.61 -2.83 -17.19
CA ARG A 209 2.84 -1.73 -16.24
C ARG A 209 3.34 -2.27 -14.90
N ALA A 210 4.56 -2.80 -14.89
CA ALA A 210 5.19 -3.36 -13.68
C ALA A 210 5.22 -2.38 -12.49
N GLY A 211 5.20 -1.07 -12.73
CA GLY A 211 5.11 -0.03 -11.71
C GLY A 211 3.84 -0.07 -10.86
N LEU A 212 2.76 -0.71 -11.33
CA LEU A 212 1.50 -0.84 -10.57
C LEU A 212 1.68 -1.54 -9.22
N LYS A 213 2.65 -2.46 -9.09
CA LYS A 213 2.95 -3.12 -7.79
C LYS A 213 3.35 -2.11 -6.71
N HIS A 214 4.06 -1.05 -7.06
CA HIS A 214 4.45 0.00 -6.10
C HIS A 214 3.24 0.88 -5.72
N MET A 215 2.35 1.12 -6.66
CA MET A 215 1.09 1.82 -6.37
C MET A 215 0.22 1.00 -5.41
N VAL A 216 0.02 -0.30 -5.68
CA VAL A 216 -0.73 -1.18 -4.78
C VAL A 216 -0.08 -1.23 -3.39
N ALA A 217 1.26 -1.34 -3.31
CA ALA A 217 1.99 -1.33 -2.04
C ALA A 217 1.78 -0.03 -1.24
N HIS A 218 1.69 1.13 -1.92
CA HIS A 218 1.36 2.40 -1.27
C HIS A 218 -0.05 2.37 -0.65
N TYR A 219 -1.06 1.84 -1.36
CA TYR A 219 -2.40 1.73 -0.79
C TYR A 219 -2.49 0.68 0.33
N VAL A 220 -1.70 -0.40 0.25
CA VAL A 220 -1.56 -1.36 1.36
C VAL A 220 -1.01 -0.66 2.61
N GLN A 221 0.02 0.19 2.46
CA GLN A 221 0.56 0.97 3.57
C GLN A 221 -0.53 1.81 4.27
N ARG A 222 -1.42 2.45 3.50
CA ARG A 222 -2.56 3.22 4.06
C ARG A 222 -3.55 2.32 4.82
N ILE A 223 -3.78 1.09 4.35
CA ILE A 223 -4.61 0.11 5.05
C ILE A 223 -3.97 -0.29 6.37
N GLU A 224 -2.69 -0.62 6.38
CA GLU A 224 -1.92 -0.99 7.58
C GLU A 224 -1.91 0.15 8.60
N ASN A 225 -1.72 1.40 8.14
CA ASN A 225 -1.79 2.59 8.97
C ASN A 225 -3.18 2.73 9.64
N THR A 226 -4.25 2.57 8.85
CA THR A 226 -5.63 2.64 9.36
C THR A 226 -5.89 1.54 10.38
N MET A 227 -5.45 0.32 10.13
CA MET A 227 -5.59 -0.80 11.07
C MET A 227 -4.85 -0.52 12.38
N THR A 228 -3.63 0.03 12.31
CA THR A 228 -2.81 0.34 13.48
C THR A 228 -3.41 1.48 14.31
N ILE A 229 -3.90 2.54 13.67
CA ILE A 229 -4.58 3.66 14.35
C ILE A 229 -5.85 3.19 15.06
N ASN A 230 -6.56 2.24 14.47
CA ASN A 230 -7.80 1.68 15.03
C ASN A 230 -7.56 0.66 16.16
N CYS A 231 -6.32 0.25 16.44
CA CYS A 231 -6.03 -0.58 17.61
C CYS A 231 -6.38 0.18 18.89
N PRO A 232 -6.94 -0.48 19.92
CA PRO A 232 -7.08 0.12 21.24
C PRO A 232 -5.70 0.50 21.76
N HIS A 233 -5.51 1.78 22.13
CA HIS A 233 -4.23 2.28 22.62
C HIS A 233 -4.42 3.41 23.63
N ALA A 234 -3.44 3.62 24.49
CA ALA A 234 -3.30 4.80 25.34
C ALA A 234 -2.40 5.87 24.70
N LEU A 235 -1.39 5.42 23.95
CA LEU A 235 -0.43 6.25 23.25
C LEU A 235 -0.21 5.74 21.83
N LEU A 236 -0.22 6.64 20.85
CA LEU A 236 0.15 6.38 19.46
C LEU A 236 1.44 7.14 19.15
N LEU A 237 2.46 6.43 18.75
CA LEU A 237 3.73 6.99 18.30
C LEU A 237 3.78 7.01 16.77
N HIS A 238 4.15 8.15 16.20
CA HIS A 238 4.53 8.29 14.82
C HIS A 238 6.06 8.38 14.73
N LEU A 239 6.65 7.49 13.96
CA LEU A 239 8.07 7.36 13.77
C LEU A 239 8.42 7.82 12.34
N THR A 240 9.38 8.73 12.21
CA THR A 240 9.90 9.18 10.93
C THR A 240 11.43 9.18 10.95
N TRP A 241 12.04 9.12 9.78
CA TRP A 241 13.47 9.33 9.67
C TRP A 241 13.81 10.80 9.91
N PRO A 242 14.96 11.11 10.54
CA PRO A 242 15.41 12.49 10.71
C PRO A 242 15.40 13.25 9.38
N GLY A 243 14.79 14.45 9.39
CA GLY A 243 14.66 15.29 8.20
C GLY A 243 13.42 15.02 7.33
N GLN A 244 12.62 14.01 7.65
CA GLN A 244 11.30 13.83 7.04
C GLN A 244 10.22 14.53 7.87
N MET A 245 9.18 15.04 7.18
CA MET A 245 8.02 15.60 7.87
C MET A 245 7.11 14.46 8.35
N PRO A 246 6.70 14.46 9.62
CA PRO A 246 5.74 13.48 10.14
C PRO A 246 4.36 13.67 9.51
N GLY A 247 3.57 12.60 9.44
CA GLY A 247 2.20 12.60 8.94
C GLY A 247 2.04 12.04 7.54
N GLY A 248 3.10 11.49 6.96
CA GLY A 248 3.07 10.78 5.69
C GLY A 248 2.61 9.33 5.83
N ASP A 249 2.13 8.76 4.71
CA ASP A 249 1.73 7.33 4.67
C ASP A 249 2.92 6.39 4.95
N ALA A 250 4.16 6.84 4.78
CA ALA A 250 5.38 6.08 5.04
C ALA A 250 5.82 6.05 6.52
N ASP A 251 5.13 6.78 7.40
CA ASP A 251 5.46 6.82 8.81
C ASP A 251 5.35 5.44 9.45
N GLY A 252 6.25 5.16 10.39
CA GLY A 252 6.10 4.07 11.33
C GLY A 252 5.05 4.43 12.38
N LEU A 253 4.10 3.53 12.64
CA LEU A 253 3.09 3.71 13.67
C LEU A 253 3.22 2.63 14.72
N VAL A 254 3.26 3.02 15.99
CA VAL A 254 3.27 2.10 17.14
C VAL A 254 2.18 2.53 18.13
N ALA A 255 1.25 1.64 18.38
CA ALA A 255 0.18 1.79 19.38
C ALA A 255 0.60 1.12 20.69
N LEU A 256 0.58 1.85 21.81
CA LEU A 256 0.93 1.34 23.13
C LEU A 256 -0.27 1.35 24.06
N ASP A 257 -0.38 0.37 24.95
CA ASP A 257 -1.32 0.39 26.08
C ASP A 257 -0.85 1.32 27.20
N HIS A 258 -1.62 1.39 28.32
CA HIS A 258 -1.30 2.24 29.47
C HIS A 258 0.00 1.84 30.19
N ASP A 259 0.40 0.59 30.07
CA ASP A 259 1.59 0.03 30.71
C ASP A 259 2.82 0.07 29.79
N GLY A 260 2.69 0.61 28.57
CA GLY A 260 3.78 0.74 27.59
C GLY A 260 3.99 -0.50 26.71
N TYR A 261 3.10 -1.48 26.73
CA TYR A 261 3.18 -2.62 25.83
C TYR A 261 2.62 -2.31 24.44
N VAL A 262 3.24 -2.88 23.41
CA VAL A 262 2.81 -2.73 22.01
C VAL A 262 1.51 -3.46 21.78
N MET A 263 0.46 -2.71 21.46
CA MET A 263 -0.85 -3.22 21.04
C MET A 263 -0.91 -3.45 19.54
N GLY A 264 -0.09 -2.76 18.78
CA GLY A 264 0.02 -2.90 17.34
C GLY A 264 1.05 -1.96 16.74
N ALA A 265 1.60 -2.36 15.60
CA ALA A 265 2.47 -1.51 14.80
C ALA A 265 2.36 -1.85 13.31
N ASN A 266 2.56 -0.86 12.44
CA ASN A 266 2.57 -1.08 11.00
C ASN A 266 3.92 -1.62 10.50
N SER A 267 3.95 -2.08 9.25
CA SER A 267 5.17 -2.62 8.63
C SER A 267 6.32 -1.62 8.59
N SER A 268 6.03 -0.31 8.45
CA SER A 268 7.05 0.74 8.46
C SER A 268 7.74 0.84 9.81
N ALA A 269 6.98 0.81 10.92
CA ALA A 269 7.55 0.85 12.26
C ALA A 269 8.49 -0.32 12.50
N TRP A 270 8.07 -1.54 12.17
CA TRP A 270 8.91 -2.74 12.35
C TRP A 270 10.22 -2.66 11.56
N LYS A 271 10.17 -2.13 10.33
CA LYS A 271 11.38 -1.91 9.51
C LYS A 271 12.31 -0.83 10.11
N MET A 272 11.73 0.27 10.64
CA MET A 272 12.50 1.35 11.25
C MET A 272 13.19 0.91 12.54
N ILE A 273 12.50 0.08 13.34
CA ILE A 273 13.01 -0.43 14.61
C ILE A 273 13.97 -1.62 14.39
N ALA A 274 14.00 -2.19 13.17
CA ALA A 274 14.77 -3.38 12.79
C ALA A 274 14.45 -4.61 13.67
N GLN A 275 13.21 -4.73 14.12
CA GLN A 275 12.70 -5.87 14.86
C GLN A 275 11.48 -6.47 14.14
N THR A 276 11.27 -7.77 14.36
CA THR A 276 10.10 -8.47 13.85
C THR A 276 9.31 -9.01 15.05
N PRO A 277 7.99 -8.81 15.12
CA PRO A 277 7.17 -9.34 16.21
C PRO A 277 7.28 -10.88 16.21
N ARG A 278 7.59 -11.46 17.38
CA ARG A 278 7.76 -12.92 17.55
C ARG A 278 6.65 -13.57 18.39
N GLY A 279 5.47 -12.95 18.45
CA GLY A 279 4.34 -13.48 19.22
C GLY A 279 4.41 -13.24 20.73
N GLU A 280 5.45 -12.59 21.24
CA GLU A 280 5.59 -12.17 22.64
C GLU A 280 5.04 -10.75 22.81
N ARG A 281 4.58 -10.41 24.04
CA ARG A 281 4.22 -9.04 24.39
C ARG A 281 5.52 -8.22 24.45
N ILE A 282 5.68 -7.26 23.54
CA ILE A 282 6.85 -6.38 23.43
C ILE A 282 6.55 -5.11 24.21
N HIS A 283 7.46 -4.70 25.10
CA HIS A 283 7.36 -3.43 25.79
C HIS A 283 8.14 -2.34 25.03
N ALA A 284 7.70 -1.08 25.12
CA ALA A 284 8.36 0.04 24.46
C ALA A 284 9.84 0.20 24.87
N ASN A 285 10.18 -0.15 26.12
CA ASN A 285 11.56 -0.14 26.60
C ASN A 285 12.47 -1.17 25.89
N ASP A 286 11.88 -2.19 25.26
CA ASP A 286 12.63 -3.18 24.46
C ASP A 286 12.88 -2.68 23.03
N LEU A 287 12.14 -1.66 22.60
CA LEU A 287 12.24 -1.07 21.26
C LEU A 287 13.12 0.18 21.23
N PHE A 288 12.98 1.03 22.24
CA PHE A 288 13.59 2.34 22.29
C PHE A 288 14.57 2.45 23.47
N ALA A 289 15.63 3.22 23.29
CA ALA A 289 16.60 3.53 24.36
C ALA A 289 16.06 4.56 25.39
N GLU A 290 14.79 4.91 25.27
CA GLU A 290 14.05 5.78 26.19
C GLU A 290 12.98 4.99 26.94
N SER A 291 12.65 5.43 28.17
CA SER A 291 11.60 4.79 28.94
C SER A 291 10.20 5.08 28.38
N SER A 292 9.25 4.15 28.56
CA SER A 292 7.84 4.37 28.24
C SER A 292 7.27 5.63 28.90
N ASP A 293 7.67 5.93 30.16
CA ASP A 293 7.24 7.14 30.86
C ASP A 293 7.64 8.41 30.10
N THR A 294 8.86 8.45 29.57
CA THR A 294 9.34 9.56 28.72
C THR A 294 8.46 9.73 27.48
N LEU A 295 8.04 8.62 26.85
CA LEU A 295 7.16 8.65 25.68
C LEU A 295 5.75 9.18 26.04
N PHE A 296 5.21 8.77 27.19
CA PHE A 296 3.93 9.29 27.68
C PHE A 296 4.03 10.79 28.04
N ASP A 297 5.12 11.22 28.71
CA ASP A 297 5.37 12.63 29.03
C ASP A 297 5.49 13.49 27.76
N LEU A 298 6.13 12.97 26.72
CA LEU A 298 6.25 13.65 25.42
C LEU A 298 4.88 14.04 24.87
N SER A 299 3.88 13.15 24.96
CA SER A 299 2.52 13.41 24.46
C SER A 299 1.79 14.54 25.19
N SER A 300 2.26 14.91 26.39
CA SER A 300 1.71 15.97 27.25
C SER A 300 2.36 17.33 26.99
N ARG A 301 3.50 17.36 26.30
CA ARG A 301 4.24 18.59 25.99
C ARG A 301 3.58 19.34 24.83
N PHE A 302 3.80 20.64 24.81
CA PHE A 302 3.37 21.48 23.68
C PHE A 302 4.07 21.08 22.36
N ASP A 303 5.37 20.80 22.44
CA ASP A 303 6.14 20.19 21.38
C ASP A 303 6.22 18.67 21.70
N ASN A 304 5.27 17.92 21.12
CA ASN A 304 5.15 16.48 21.31
C ASN A 304 6.09 15.66 20.41
N GLN A 305 7.25 16.23 20.05
CA GLN A 305 8.23 15.68 19.12
C GLN A 305 9.63 15.64 19.75
N THR A 306 10.36 14.56 19.46
CA THR A 306 11.76 14.42 19.88
C THR A 306 12.51 13.40 19.04
N ASN A 307 13.84 13.43 19.07
CA ASN A 307 14.66 12.36 18.52
C ASN A 307 14.86 11.28 19.58
N ILE A 308 14.63 10.04 19.22
CA ILE A 308 14.78 8.87 20.08
C ILE A 308 15.70 7.85 19.40
N ALA A 309 16.64 7.29 20.15
CA ALA A 309 17.46 6.19 19.68
C ALA A 309 16.73 4.85 19.85
N THR A 310 16.84 3.99 18.86
CA THR A 310 16.50 2.57 18.99
C THR A 310 17.72 1.80 19.52
N TRP A 311 17.51 0.62 20.08
CA TRP A 311 18.60 -0.24 20.57
C TRP A 311 19.57 -0.69 19.48
N CYS A 312 19.15 -0.66 18.20
CA CYS A 312 20.08 -0.91 17.07
C CYS A 312 20.92 0.31 16.68
N GLY A 313 20.82 1.44 17.42
CA GLY A 313 21.62 2.66 17.22
C GLY A 313 21.05 3.62 16.19
N MET A 314 19.88 3.33 15.60
CA MET A 314 19.21 4.24 14.66
C MET A 314 18.54 5.37 15.43
N GLN A 315 18.61 6.60 14.91
CA GLN A 315 17.87 7.74 15.41
C GLN A 315 16.55 7.87 14.65
N LEU A 316 15.45 7.99 15.38
CA LEU A 316 14.13 8.23 14.84
C LEU A 316 13.57 9.53 15.39
N PHE A 317 12.86 10.26 14.55
CA PHE A 317 12.06 11.40 14.98
C PHE A 317 10.68 10.87 15.40
N VAL A 318 10.30 11.09 16.63
CA VAL A 318 9.09 10.52 17.23
C VAL A 318 8.12 11.61 17.60
N THR A 319 6.86 11.46 17.20
CA THR A 319 5.75 12.30 17.64
C THR A 319 4.75 11.44 18.41
N ALA A 320 4.36 11.86 19.59
CA ALA A 320 3.50 11.09 20.50
C ALA A 320 2.09 11.71 20.62
N PHE A 321 1.05 10.89 20.49
CA PHE A 321 -0.36 11.29 20.60
C PHE A 321 -1.09 10.41 21.61
N ARG A 322 -1.84 11.00 22.55
CA ARG A 322 -2.73 10.24 23.43
C ARG A 322 -4.00 9.80 22.70
N ALA A 323 -4.61 8.74 23.19
CA ALA A 323 -5.91 8.28 22.69
C ALA A 323 -6.92 9.44 22.65
N GLY A 324 -7.62 9.57 21.50
CA GLY A 324 -8.57 10.67 21.26
C GLY A 324 -7.95 11.98 20.78
N GLN A 325 -6.63 12.15 20.83
CA GLN A 325 -5.96 13.24 20.12
C GLN A 325 -5.87 12.86 18.63
N ARG A 326 -6.50 13.62 17.79
CA ARG A 326 -6.27 13.45 16.34
C ARG A 326 -4.93 14.08 16.00
N PRO A 327 -4.04 13.37 15.28
CA PRO A 327 -2.90 14.01 14.68
C PRO A 327 -3.39 15.16 13.82
N HIS A 328 -3.09 16.40 14.19
CA HIS A 328 -3.31 17.55 13.33
C HIS A 328 -2.20 17.56 12.27
N PHE A 329 -2.19 16.52 11.44
CA PHE A 329 -1.43 16.61 10.19
C PHE A 329 -2.18 17.61 9.31
N ILE A 330 -1.49 18.69 8.96
CA ILE A 330 -1.93 19.49 7.83
C ILE A 330 -1.91 18.51 6.65
N PRO A 331 -3.05 18.11 6.08
CA PRO A 331 -3.00 17.23 4.93
C PRO A 331 -2.18 17.97 3.88
N VAL A 332 -1.05 17.42 3.50
CA VAL A 332 -0.43 17.76 2.22
C VAL A 332 -1.52 17.43 1.22
N ALA A 333 -2.18 18.46 0.74
CA ALA A 333 -3.34 18.36 -0.13
C ALA A 333 -3.03 17.31 -1.18
N SER A 334 -3.77 16.22 -1.15
CA SER A 334 -3.84 15.27 -2.25
C SER A 334 -4.08 16.11 -3.48
N PHE A 335 -3.15 16.11 -4.42
CA PHE A 335 -3.30 16.81 -5.68
C PHE A 335 -4.40 16.11 -6.49
N SER A 336 -5.65 16.36 -6.11
CA SER A 336 -6.79 16.13 -6.98
C SER A 336 -6.69 17.20 -8.07
N SER A 337 -6.30 16.78 -9.25
CA SER A 337 -6.29 17.58 -10.46
C SER A 337 -7.70 18.14 -10.67
N GLY A 338 -7.92 19.39 -10.27
CA GLY A 338 -9.18 20.10 -10.48
C GLY A 338 -9.53 21.18 -9.45
N ALA A 339 -8.96 21.18 -8.25
CA ALA A 339 -9.19 22.25 -7.29
C ALA A 339 -8.17 23.37 -7.50
N LYS A 340 -8.64 24.61 -7.71
CA LYS A 340 -7.80 25.81 -7.71
C LYS A 340 -6.94 25.81 -6.45
N GLN A 341 -5.62 25.83 -6.62
CA GLN A 341 -4.66 25.97 -5.50
C GLN A 341 -5.11 27.10 -4.59
N PRO A 342 -5.31 26.88 -3.27
CA PRO A 342 -5.61 27.96 -2.36
C PRO A 342 -4.44 28.94 -2.40
N ARG A 343 -4.74 30.22 -2.57
CA ARG A 343 -3.72 31.26 -2.60
C ARG A 343 -2.98 31.26 -1.25
N LEU A 344 -1.68 31.53 -1.26
CA LEU A 344 -0.86 31.63 -0.02
C LEU A 344 -1.55 32.49 1.06
N ARG A 345 -2.27 33.53 0.65
CA ARG A 345 -3.08 34.41 1.51
C ARG A 345 -4.20 33.68 2.25
N ASP A 346 -4.84 32.69 1.58
CA ASP A 346 -5.97 31.96 2.17
C ASP A 346 -5.46 30.94 3.19
N MET A 347 -4.31 30.31 2.93
CA MET A 347 -3.63 29.41 3.88
C MET A 347 -3.14 30.19 5.12
N GLU A 348 -2.56 31.36 4.93
CA GLU A 348 -2.12 32.23 6.02
C GLU A 348 -3.28 32.69 6.89
N ALA A 349 -4.43 33.04 6.30
CA ALA A 349 -5.63 33.42 7.04
C ALA A 349 -6.21 32.26 7.88
N VAL A 350 -6.17 31.05 7.37
CA VAL A 350 -6.60 29.85 8.11
C VAL A 350 -5.67 29.59 9.29
N MET A 351 -4.35 29.62 9.10
CA MET A 351 -3.36 29.45 10.19
C MET A 351 -3.51 30.49 11.29
N ILE A 352 -3.75 31.74 10.93
CA ILE A 352 -3.97 32.84 11.89
C ILE A 352 -5.24 32.61 12.70
N LYS A 353 -6.37 32.30 12.06
CA LYS A 353 -7.63 32.04 12.76
C LYS A 353 -7.52 30.85 13.71
N GLN A 354 -6.83 29.81 13.29
CA GLN A 354 -6.59 28.62 14.11
C GLN A 354 -5.75 28.96 15.34
N ALA A 355 -4.62 29.65 15.17
CA ALA A 355 -3.75 30.04 16.27
C ALA A 355 -4.46 30.93 17.30
N VAL A 356 -5.38 31.81 16.85
CA VAL A 356 -6.18 32.66 17.74
C VAL A 356 -7.25 31.84 18.48
N ALA A 357 -7.90 30.91 17.82
CA ALA A 357 -8.88 30.00 18.42
C ALA A 357 -8.23 29.11 19.49
N GLU A 358 -7.05 28.53 19.21
CA GLU A 358 -6.29 27.70 20.12
C GLU A 358 -5.74 28.52 21.34
N ALA A 359 -5.42 29.80 21.12
CA ALA A 359 -5.08 30.73 22.17
C ALA A 359 -6.31 31.29 22.92
N LYS A 360 -7.50 30.70 22.74
CA LYS A 360 -8.78 31.12 23.36
C LYS A 360 -9.04 32.64 23.18
N GLY A 361 -8.73 33.19 22.00
CA GLY A 361 -8.89 34.59 21.68
C GLY A 361 -7.73 35.51 22.12
N ASN A 362 -6.71 34.99 22.78
CA ASN A 362 -5.56 35.77 23.21
C ASN A 362 -4.59 36.03 22.04
N VAL A 363 -4.79 37.19 21.38
CA VAL A 363 -4.02 37.60 20.20
C VAL A 363 -2.51 37.74 20.52
N ALA A 364 -2.14 38.09 21.76
CA ALA A 364 -0.74 38.22 22.15
C ALA A 364 -0.04 36.86 22.22
N ALA A 365 -0.74 35.85 22.77
CA ALA A 365 -0.26 34.47 22.82
C ALA A 365 -0.18 33.86 21.40
N ALA A 366 -1.20 34.10 20.57
CA ALA A 366 -1.21 33.64 19.19
C ALA A 366 -0.07 34.26 18.35
N ALA A 367 0.20 35.56 18.51
CA ALA A 367 1.29 36.26 17.83
C ALA A 367 2.66 35.71 18.21
N LYS A 368 2.89 35.45 19.52
CA LYS A 368 4.12 34.84 20.02
C LYS A 368 4.34 33.44 19.45
N ARG A 369 3.27 32.67 19.36
CA ARG A 369 3.26 31.29 18.83
C ARG A 369 3.56 31.23 17.33
N LEU A 370 3.03 32.17 16.57
CA LEU A 370 3.26 32.28 15.11
C LEU A 370 4.58 33.00 14.77
N GLY A 371 5.36 33.46 15.74
CA GLY A 371 6.60 34.19 15.52
C GLY A 371 6.41 35.56 14.83
N VAL A 372 5.20 36.17 14.93
CA VAL A 372 4.87 37.45 14.29
C VAL A 372 4.57 38.52 15.32
N SER A 373 4.66 39.81 14.92
CA SER A 373 4.25 40.90 15.80
C SER A 373 2.74 40.96 16.01
N ARG A 374 2.29 41.45 17.19
CA ARG A 374 0.86 41.68 17.45
C ARG A 374 0.19 42.54 16.39
N ALA A 375 0.88 43.58 15.93
CA ALA A 375 0.40 44.51 14.90
C ALA A 375 0.19 43.76 13.57
N THR A 376 1.08 42.85 13.21
CA THR A 376 0.95 42.02 12.01
C THR A 376 -0.27 41.10 12.11
N LEU A 377 -0.52 40.52 13.29
CA LEU A 377 -1.67 39.64 13.50
C LEU A 377 -2.99 40.39 13.43
N TYR A 378 -3.10 41.56 14.05
CA TYR A 378 -4.30 42.41 13.99
C TYR A 378 -4.60 42.86 12.54
N ARG A 379 -3.60 43.26 11.78
CA ARG A 379 -3.78 43.67 10.37
C ARG A 379 -4.26 42.53 9.48
N LYS A 380 -4.03 41.27 9.85
CA LYS A 380 -4.43 40.12 9.07
C LYS A 380 -5.71 39.43 9.57
N LEU A 381 -6.23 39.83 10.74
CA LEU A 381 -7.52 39.38 11.28
C LEU A 381 -8.68 40.31 10.86
N GLY A 382 -8.40 41.58 10.55
CA GLY A 382 -9.33 42.54 10.00
C GLY A 382 -9.21 42.59 8.49
#